data_ac686486151d5da0a1c1c1cfeea15548
#
_entry.id   ac686486151d5da0a1c1c1cfeea15548
#
_cell.length_a   1.000
_cell.length_b   1.000
_cell.length_c   1.000
_cell.angle_alpha   90.00
_cell.angle_beta   90.00
_cell.angle_gamma   90.00
#
_symmetry.space_group_name_H-M   'P 1'
#
loop_
_entity.id
_entity.type
_entity.pdbx_description
1 polymer ?
#
loop_
_entity_poly.entity_id
_entity_poly.type
_entity_poly.pdbx_seq_one_letter_code
_entity_poly.pdbx_strand_id
1 'polypeptide(L)'
;MALGSLPGVGAMAFDLAGRQLRVSHSGEAERITEKLLSLNLGAVLMETAPITSGVARRTRLAIPKMDCPSEENLIRLALADALGLGPLTFDLKTRELTVVHEGEPADVLARLVPLDLGAHVLESIENVEVETVKPDSEGDAAEARTLKLLLGINGAMFVFEMIVGLVAQSTGLIADSLDMFADAAVYGLALYAVGRTAALKLKAAHIAGWLQVVLALGALSEVIRRALFGSEPRSMLMMGMGLVALVANVSCLVLIAKKRDRGAHMTASYIFSANDVIANAGVIAAGALVVWTNSPYPDLVIGALIGLVVLNGARRILRLN
;
A
#
# COMPACT_ATOMS: atom_id res chain seq x y z
N MET A 1 -4.97 15.93 -19.11
CA MET A 1 -3.74 15.76 -19.93
C MET A 1 -4.08 16.02 -21.40
N ALA A 2 -3.24 16.76 -22.13
CA ALA A 2 -3.55 17.21 -23.50
C ALA A 2 -3.71 16.08 -24.54
N LEU A 3 -3.09 14.93 -24.33
CA LEU A 3 -3.19 13.77 -25.23
C LEU A 3 -4.31 12.80 -24.86
N GLY A 4 -4.75 12.77 -23.60
CA GLY A 4 -5.80 11.85 -23.15
C GLY A 4 -7.19 12.13 -23.72
N SER A 5 -7.38 13.27 -24.42
CA SER A 5 -8.61 13.62 -25.12
C SER A 5 -8.63 13.19 -26.60
N LEU A 6 -7.52 12.67 -27.11
CA LEU A 6 -7.44 12.21 -28.50
C LEU A 6 -7.98 10.79 -28.62
N PRO A 7 -8.93 10.53 -29.54
CA PRO A 7 -9.41 9.17 -29.78
C PRO A 7 -8.29 8.30 -30.32
N GLY A 8 -8.18 7.07 -29.81
CA GLY A 8 -7.17 6.11 -30.24
C GLY A 8 -5.83 6.23 -29.52
N VAL A 9 -5.64 7.14 -28.58
CA VAL A 9 -4.47 7.20 -27.71
C VAL A 9 -4.67 6.28 -26.52
N GLY A 10 -3.73 5.33 -26.34
CA GLY A 10 -3.70 4.37 -25.25
C GLY A 10 -2.69 4.74 -24.14
N ALA A 11 -1.87 3.78 -23.73
CA ALA A 11 -0.88 3.97 -22.67
C ALA A 11 0.19 5.00 -23.04
N MET A 12 0.62 5.79 -22.07
CA MET A 12 1.68 6.79 -22.20
C MET A 12 2.77 6.54 -21.17
N ALA A 13 4.02 6.42 -21.60
CA ALA A 13 5.17 6.30 -20.73
C ALA A 13 6.11 7.49 -20.93
N PHE A 14 6.52 8.14 -19.83
CA PHE A 14 7.37 9.32 -19.83
C PHE A 14 8.76 8.97 -19.30
N ASP A 15 9.78 9.14 -20.11
CA ASP A 15 11.17 9.17 -19.69
C ASP A 15 11.64 10.62 -19.60
N LEU A 16 11.67 11.17 -18.39
CA LEU A 16 12.08 12.55 -18.16
C LEU A 16 13.59 12.75 -18.28
N ALA A 17 14.39 11.72 -18.00
CA ALA A 17 15.83 11.78 -18.11
C ALA A 17 16.27 11.78 -19.57
N GLY A 18 15.69 10.89 -20.37
CA GLY A 18 15.88 10.83 -21.82
C GLY A 18 15.04 11.84 -22.60
N ARG A 19 14.17 12.62 -21.94
CA ARG A 19 13.20 13.54 -22.57
C ARG A 19 12.36 12.85 -23.66
N GLN A 20 11.97 11.61 -23.42
CA GLN A 20 11.20 10.81 -24.36
C GLN A 20 9.78 10.56 -23.83
N LEU A 21 8.84 10.55 -24.76
CA LEU A 21 7.46 10.14 -24.53
C LEU A 21 7.15 8.99 -25.48
N ARG A 22 6.76 7.84 -24.93
CA ARG A 22 6.21 6.71 -25.70
C ARG A 22 4.70 6.72 -25.57
N VAL A 23 4.01 6.62 -26.68
CA VAL A 23 2.55 6.63 -26.75
C VAL A 23 2.10 5.42 -27.55
N SER A 24 1.26 4.55 -26.97
CA SER A 24 0.55 3.55 -27.74
C SER A 24 -0.66 4.20 -28.41
N HIS A 25 -0.89 3.95 -29.68
CA HIS A 25 -2.02 4.51 -30.39
C HIS A 25 -2.56 3.56 -31.46
N SER A 26 -3.87 3.66 -31.71
CA SER A 26 -4.53 3.06 -32.86
C SER A 26 -4.88 4.18 -33.85
N GLY A 27 -4.05 4.39 -34.87
CA GLY A 27 -4.24 5.45 -35.88
C GLY A 27 -2.93 6.11 -36.27
N GLU A 28 -3.02 7.25 -36.97
CA GLU A 28 -1.87 7.97 -37.49
C GLU A 28 -1.11 8.71 -36.39
N ALA A 29 0.21 8.48 -36.28
CA ALA A 29 1.09 9.13 -35.30
C ALA A 29 1.16 10.65 -35.46
N GLU A 30 0.87 11.12 -36.69
CA GLU A 30 0.86 12.55 -37.10
C GLU A 30 -0.08 13.37 -36.20
N ARG A 31 -1.26 12.87 -35.88
CA ARG A 31 -2.22 13.56 -34.99
C ARG A 31 -1.69 13.77 -33.59
N ILE A 32 -0.93 12.82 -33.08
CA ILE A 32 -0.30 12.92 -31.75
C ILE A 32 0.82 13.96 -31.84
N THR A 33 1.62 13.88 -32.87
CA THR A 33 2.73 14.82 -33.12
C THR A 33 2.23 16.26 -33.29
N GLU A 34 1.18 16.50 -34.06
CA GLU A 34 0.54 17.82 -34.21
C GLU A 34 0.05 18.36 -32.88
N LYS A 35 -0.59 17.50 -32.06
CA LYS A 35 -1.06 17.89 -30.71
C LYS A 35 0.10 18.27 -29.81
N LEU A 36 1.20 17.52 -29.82
CA LEU A 36 2.40 17.82 -29.07
C LEU A 36 3.09 19.11 -29.54
N LEU A 37 3.14 19.35 -30.86
CA LEU A 37 3.67 20.59 -31.43
C LEU A 37 2.83 21.80 -31.00
N SER A 38 1.49 21.66 -30.90
CA SER A 38 0.62 22.74 -30.44
C SER A 38 0.88 23.15 -28.98
N LEU A 39 1.57 22.31 -28.18
CA LEU A 39 1.99 22.61 -26.81
C LEU A 39 3.34 23.37 -26.76
N ASN A 40 3.98 23.61 -27.90
CA ASN A 40 5.26 24.30 -28.02
C ASN A 40 6.39 23.70 -27.17
N LEU A 41 6.41 22.36 -27.04
CA LEU A 41 7.40 21.62 -26.27
C LEU A 41 8.58 21.12 -27.09
N GLY A 42 8.66 21.47 -28.39
CA GLY A 42 9.71 21.02 -29.30
C GLY A 42 9.70 19.50 -29.54
N ALA A 43 8.51 18.89 -29.55
CA ALA A 43 8.38 17.46 -29.79
C ALA A 43 8.75 17.07 -31.21
N VAL A 44 9.54 16.01 -31.38
CA VAL A 44 9.92 15.43 -32.68
C VAL A 44 9.57 13.93 -32.61
N LEU A 45 8.92 13.44 -33.66
CA LEU A 45 8.69 12.01 -33.81
C LEU A 45 10.02 11.31 -34.06
N MET A 46 10.42 10.41 -33.18
CA MET A 46 11.67 9.65 -33.26
C MET A 46 11.48 8.34 -34.02
N GLU A 47 10.45 7.59 -33.67
CA GLU A 47 10.20 6.27 -34.24
C GLU A 47 8.70 5.93 -34.08
N THR A 48 8.17 5.23 -35.07
CA THR A 48 6.85 4.58 -34.99
C THR A 48 7.06 3.13 -35.39
N ALA A 49 6.83 2.23 -34.42
CA ALA A 49 6.88 0.79 -34.65
C ALA A 49 5.49 0.20 -34.45
N PRO A 50 5.05 -0.78 -35.25
CA PRO A 50 3.87 -1.54 -34.92
C PRO A 50 4.11 -2.21 -33.57
N ILE A 51 3.15 -2.07 -32.65
CA ILE A 51 3.15 -2.91 -31.46
C ILE A 51 2.88 -4.33 -31.96
N THR A 52 3.93 -5.09 -32.15
CA THR A 52 3.80 -6.54 -32.20
C THR A 52 3.27 -6.90 -30.84
N SER A 53 1.99 -7.23 -30.77
CA SER A 53 1.36 -7.76 -29.57
C SER A 53 2.23 -8.91 -29.10
N GLY A 54 3.04 -8.68 -28.08
CA GLY A 54 3.70 -9.76 -27.38
C GLY A 54 2.57 -10.70 -26.94
N VAL A 55 2.81 -11.98 -27.00
CA VAL A 55 1.84 -12.96 -26.56
C VAL A 55 1.47 -12.62 -25.12
N ALA A 56 0.25 -12.10 -24.93
CA ALA A 56 -0.21 -11.77 -23.59
C ALA A 56 -0.29 -13.05 -22.78
N ARG A 57 0.36 -13.06 -21.64
CA ARG A 57 0.40 -14.19 -20.70
C ARG A 57 -0.42 -13.85 -19.48
N ARG A 58 -1.15 -14.82 -18.96
CA ARG A 58 -1.76 -14.77 -17.63
C ARG A 58 -0.95 -15.63 -16.71
N THR A 59 -0.27 -15.01 -15.76
CA THR A 59 0.55 -15.72 -14.78
C THR A 59 -0.11 -15.65 -13.41
N ARG A 60 -0.24 -16.81 -12.76
CA ARG A 60 -0.66 -16.93 -11.36
C ARG A 60 0.57 -17.17 -10.51
N LEU A 61 0.72 -16.37 -9.47
CA LEU A 61 1.79 -16.48 -8.50
C LEU A 61 1.21 -16.76 -7.11
N ALA A 62 1.79 -17.69 -6.37
CA ALA A 62 1.56 -17.79 -4.94
C ALA A 62 2.48 -16.82 -4.21
N ILE A 63 1.94 -16.15 -3.20
CA ILE A 63 2.65 -15.19 -2.35
C ILE A 63 2.33 -15.51 -0.88
N PRO A 64 2.95 -16.55 -0.29
CA PRO A 64 2.54 -17.13 0.98
C PRO A 64 2.48 -16.16 2.16
N LYS A 65 3.27 -15.09 2.13
CA LYS A 65 3.27 -14.07 3.18
C LYS A 65 2.38 -12.86 2.84
N MET A 66 1.59 -12.92 1.77
CA MET A 66 0.59 -11.90 1.45
C MET A 66 -0.68 -12.21 2.23
N ASP A 67 -0.83 -11.62 3.39
CA ASP A 67 -1.98 -11.84 4.27
C ASP A 67 -2.75 -10.57 4.58
N CYS A 68 -2.27 -9.41 4.12
CA CYS A 68 -2.90 -8.12 4.34
C CYS A 68 -2.78 -7.17 3.12
N PRO A 69 -3.61 -6.11 3.06
CA PRO A 69 -3.60 -5.11 1.99
C PRO A 69 -2.32 -4.30 1.89
N SER A 70 -1.61 -4.12 2.98
CA SER A 70 -0.31 -3.44 2.93
C SER A 70 0.64 -4.18 2.00
N GLU A 71 0.61 -5.50 2.02
CA GLU A 71 1.43 -6.35 1.14
C GLU A 71 0.92 -6.32 -0.30
N GLU A 72 -0.40 -6.32 -0.52
CA GLU A 72 -0.98 -6.07 -1.85
C GLU A 72 -0.53 -4.72 -2.41
N ASN A 73 -0.60 -3.65 -1.60
CA ASN A 73 -0.16 -2.32 -2.04
C ASN A 73 1.35 -2.26 -2.31
N LEU A 74 2.17 -2.96 -1.52
CA LEU A 74 3.60 -3.09 -1.79
C LEU A 74 3.86 -3.80 -3.13
N ILE A 75 3.12 -4.87 -3.40
CA ILE A 75 3.19 -5.59 -4.69
C ILE A 75 2.76 -4.68 -5.84
N ARG A 76 1.66 -3.94 -5.70
CA ARG A 76 1.22 -2.96 -6.71
C ARG A 76 2.28 -1.90 -6.96
N LEU A 77 2.95 -1.39 -5.91
CA LEU A 77 4.03 -0.43 -6.05
C LEU A 77 5.25 -1.05 -6.75
N ALA A 78 5.64 -2.27 -6.39
CA ALA A 78 6.77 -2.97 -7.01
C ALA A 78 6.54 -3.26 -8.50
N LEU A 79 5.29 -3.42 -8.91
CA LEU A 79 4.90 -3.72 -10.29
C LEU A 79 4.46 -2.47 -11.07
N ALA A 80 4.34 -1.30 -10.44
CA ALA A 80 3.77 -0.09 -11.06
C ALA A 80 4.51 0.39 -12.31
N ASP A 81 5.80 0.07 -12.45
CA ASP A 81 6.68 0.51 -13.53
C ASP A 81 7.02 -0.58 -14.53
N ALA A 82 6.44 -1.75 -14.37
CA ALA A 82 6.64 -2.83 -15.30
C ALA A 82 5.87 -2.53 -16.59
N LEU A 83 6.61 -2.37 -17.70
CA LEU A 83 6.03 -2.18 -19.02
C LEU A 83 5.31 -3.45 -19.46
N GLY A 84 4.16 -3.29 -20.10
CA GLY A 84 3.37 -4.43 -20.61
C GLY A 84 2.58 -5.20 -19.53
N LEU A 85 2.42 -4.64 -18.33
CA LEU A 85 1.52 -5.19 -17.33
C LEU A 85 0.09 -4.73 -17.55
N GLY A 86 -0.82 -5.70 -17.59
CA GLY A 86 -2.25 -5.51 -17.55
C GLY A 86 -2.82 -5.52 -16.12
N PRO A 87 -4.10 -5.89 -15.96
CA PRO A 87 -4.75 -5.88 -14.66
C PRO A 87 -4.11 -6.87 -13.68
N LEU A 88 -3.98 -6.43 -12.41
CA LEU A 88 -3.55 -7.24 -11.27
C LEU A 88 -4.79 -7.67 -10.48
N THR A 89 -4.97 -8.97 -10.30
CA THR A 89 -6.05 -9.54 -9.48
C THR A 89 -5.45 -10.29 -8.30
N PHE A 90 -5.84 -9.89 -7.10
CA PHE A 90 -5.34 -10.48 -5.85
C PHE A 90 -6.42 -11.33 -5.20
N ASP A 91 -6.03 -12.50 -4.69
CA ASP A 91 -6.84 -13.32 -3.79
C ASP A 91 -6.06 -13.57 -2.50
N LEU A 92 -6.45 -12.86 -1.44
CA LEU A 92 -5.78 -12.98 -0.14
C LEU A 92 -6.12 -14.28 0.60
N LYS A 93 -7.25 -14.92 0.28
CA LYS A 93 -7.61 -16.20 0.92
C LYS A 93 -6.68 -17.31 0.46
N THR A 94 -6.44 -17.36 -0.84
CA THR A 94 -5.51 -18.32 -1.46
C THR A 94 -4.08 -17.79 -1.47
N ARG A 95 -3.88 -16.48 -1.14
CA ARG A 95 -2.59 -15.79 -1.20
C ARG A 95 -1.99 -15.83 -2.61
N GLU A 96 -2.83 -15.57 -3.59
CA GLU A 96 -2.46 -15.62 -5.01
C GLU A 96 -2.57 -14.24 -5.67
N LEU A 97 -1.66 -14.00 -6.60
CA LEU A 97 -1.70 -12.88 -7.54
C LEU A 97 -1.87 -13.44 -8.94
N THR A 98 -2.89 -12.98 -9.65
CA THR A 98 -3.02 -13.17 -11.09
C THR A 98 -2.65 -11.89 -11.80
N VAL A 99 -1.70 -11.99 -12.73
CA VAL A 99 -1.23 -10.86 -13.53
C VAL A 99 -1.30 -11.20 -15.01
N VAL A 100 -1.83 -10.28 -15.81
CA VAL A 100 -1.73 -10.34 -17.27
C VAL A 100 -0.54 -9.48 -17.68
N HIS A 101 0.38 -10.01 -18.46
CA HIS A 101 1.60 -9.30 -18.85
C HIS A 101 2.12 -9.76 -20.20
N GLU A 102 2.94 -8.91 -20.81
CA GLU A 102 3.80 -9.26 -21.92
C GLU A 102 5.19 -9.63 -21.39
N GLY A 103 5.86 -10.60 -22.01
CA GLY A 103 7.19 -11.05 -21.61
C GLY A 103 7.20 -12.28 -20.69
N GLU A 104 8.33 -12.52 -20.04
CA GLU A 104 8.53 -13.75 -19.25
C GLU A 104 7.99 -13.62 -17.82
N PRO A 105 7.40 -14.69 -17.25
CA PRO A 105 6.95 -14.69 -15.83
C PRO A 105 8.08 -14.39 -14.84
N ALA A 106 9.31 -14.68 -15.21
CA ALA A 106 10.51 -14.42 -14.42
C ALA A 106 10.72 -12.91 -14.17
N ASP A 107 10.35 -12.05 -15.12
CA ASP A 107 10.50 -10.60 -15.01
C ASP A 107 9.54 -10.02 -13.95
N VAL A 108 8.33 -10.55 -13.90
CA VAL A 108 7.34 -10.22 -12.86
C VAL A 108 7.84 -10.71 -11.51
N LEU A 109 8.31 -11.96 -11.43
CA LEU A 109 8.80 -12.54 -10.20
C LEU A 109 10.02 -11.80 -9.64
N ALA A 110 10.96 -11.40 -10.50
CA ALA A 110 12.18 -10.67 -10.10
C ALA A 110 11.86 -9.36 -9.33
N ARG A 111 10.75 -8.69 -9.67
CA ARG A 111 10.30 -7.49 -8.97
C ARG A 111 9.66 -7.76 -7.62
N LEU A 112 9.14 -8.97 -7.40
CA LEU A 112 8.50 -9.38 -6.14
C LEU A 112 9.48 -9.99 -5.15
N VAL A 113 10.60 -10.56 -5.61
CA VAL A 113 11.64 -11.19 -4.76
C VAL A 113 12.15 -10.24 -3.68
N PRO A 114 12.44 -8.94 -3.94
CA PRO A 114 12.94 -8.02 -2.92
C PRO A 114 11.97 -7.78 -1.76
N LEU A 115 10.67 -8.02 -1.95
CA LEU A 115 9.65 -7.86 -0.90
C LEU A 115 9.72 -8.95 0.19
N ASP A 116 10.44 -10.05 -0.07
CA ASP A 116 10.57 -11.20 0.85
C ASP A 116 9.21 -11.81 1.27
N LEU A 117 8.23 -11.75 0.34
CA LEU A 117 6.89 -12.31 0.56
C LEU A 117 6.77 -13.79 0.17
N GLY A 118 7.85 -14.40 -0.31
CA GLY A 118 7.89 -15.80 -0.74
C GLY A 118 7.22 -16.06 -2.09
N ALA A 119 7.14 -15.06 -2.96
CA ALA A 119 6.49 -15.16 -4.26
C ALA A 119 7.12 -16.23 -5.14
N HIS A 120 6.28 -17.06 -5.80
CA HIS A 120 6.70 -18.02 -6.80
C HIS A 120 5.58 -18.27 -7.82
N VAL A 121 5.95 -18.65 -9.04
CA VAL A 121 5.01 -18.90 -10.12
C VAL A 121 4.30 -20.22 -9.90
N LEU A 122 2.98 -20.23 -9.97
CA LEU A 122 2.14 -21.44 -9.96
C LEU A 122 1.85 -21.92 -11.38
N GLU A 123 1.45 -20.98 -12.26
CA GLU A 123 1.00 -21.29 -13.60
C GLU A 123 1.20 -20.07 -14.50
N SER A 124 1.52 -20.28 -15.76
CA SER A 124 1.54 -19.24 -16.79
C SER A 124 0.94 -19.76 -18.08
N ILE A 125 -0.11 -19.09 -18.56
CA ILE A 125 -0.86 -19.46 -19.78
C ILE A 125 -0.61 -18.38 -20.83
N GLU A 126 -0.22 -18.80 -22.03
CA GLU A 126 -0.03 -17.92 -23.20
C GLU A 126 -1.35 -17.71 -23.95
N ASN A 127 -1.37 -16.71 -24.81
CA ASN A 127 -2.51 -16.39 -25.72
C ASN A 127 -3.82 -16.06 -24.99
N VAL A 128 -3.74 -15.30 -23.91
CA VAL A 128 -4.95 -14.78 -23.26
C VAL A 128 -5.44 -13.55 -24.02
N GLU A 129 -6.67 -13.59 -24.52
CA GLU A 129 -7.36 -12.38 -24.99
C GLU A 129 -7.40 -11.37 -23.84
N VAL A 130 -6.72 -10.24 -24.02
CA VAL A 130 -6.82 -9.14 -23.07
C VAL A 130 -8.17 -8.50 -23.27
N GLU A 131 -9.18 -8.90 -22.49
CA GLU A 131 -10.36 -8.06 -22.35
C GLU A 131 -9.88 -6.68 -21.87
N THR A 132 -9.96 -5.70 -22.75
CA THR A 132 -9.75 -4.31 -22.37
C THR A 132 -10.85 -3.95 -21.38
N VAL A 133 -10.54 -4.08 -20.10
CA VAL A 133 -11.39 -3.55 -19.04
C VAL A 133 -11.47 -2.05 -19.27
N LYS A 134 -12.64 -1.59 -19.74
CA LYS A 134 -12.91 -0.15 -19.83
C LYS A 134 -12.63 0.45 -18.46
N PRO A 135 -11.85 1.54 -18.37
CA PRO A 135 -11.66 2.22 -17.10
C PRO A 135 -13.04 2.58 -16.53
N ASP A 136 -13.38 1.98 -15.42
CA ASP A 136 -14.60 2.34 -14.67
C ASP A 136 -14.31 3.64 -13.90
N SER A 137 -14.43 4.77 -14.61
CA SER A 137 -14.10 6.09 -14.08
C SER A 137 -14.95 6.46 -12.84
N GLU A 138 -16.15 5.89 -12.69
CA GLU A 138 -16.96 6.06 -11.49
C GLU A 138 -16.46 5.18 -10.33
N GLY A 139 -15.99 3.97 -10.63
CA GLY A 139 -15.35 3.07 -9.69
C GLY A 139 -14.04 3.64 -9.14
N ASP A 140 -13.20 4.16 -10.02
CA ASP A 140 -11.91 4.79 -9.67
C ASP A 140 -12.09 6.02 -8.77
N ALA A 141 -13.10 6.86 -9.05
CA ALA A 141 -13.41 8.03 -8.23
C ALA A 141 -13.95 7.62 -6.83
N ALA A 142 -14.76 6.56 -6.76
CA ALA A 142 -15.29 6.04 -5.51
C ALA A 142 -14.18 5.36 -4.67
N GLU A 143 -13.22 4.72 -5.31
CA GLU A 143 -12.03 4.13 -4.68
C GLU A 143 -11.12 5.22 -4.10
N ALA A 144 -10.79 6.24 -4.89
CA ALA A 144 -9.98 7.36 -4.44
C ALA A 144 -10.61 8.11 -3.24
N ARG A 145 -11.94 8.22 -3.19
CA ARG A 145 -12.65 8.79 -2.02
C ARG A 145 -12.48 7.91 -0.79
N THR A 146 -12.58 6.60 -0.95
CA THR A 146 -12.41 5.65 0.16
C THR A 146 -10.99 5.70 0.69
N LEU A 147 -9.97 5.68 -0.17
CA LEU A 147 -8.55 5.80 0.21
C LEU A 147 -8.27 7.13 0.94
N LYS A 148 -8.85 8.25 0.49
CA LYS A 148 -8.74 9.55 1.17
C LYS A 148 -9.36 9.52 2.57
N LEU A 149 -10.49 8.85 2.73
CA LEU A 149 -11.15 8.72 4.02
C LEU A 149 -10.33 7.86 4.97
N LEU A 150 -9.83 6.71 4.49
CA LEU A 150 -8.95 5.82 5.27
C LEU A 150 -7.66 6.53 5.67
N LEU A 151 -7.01 7.25 4.75
CA LEU A 151 -5.85 8.10 5.05
C LEU A 151 -6.16 9.14 6.12
N GLY A 152 -7.31 9.81 6.02
CA GLY A 152 -7.74 10.83 6.98
C GLY A 152 -8.00 10.27 8.37
N ILE A 153 -8.69 9.12 8.46
CA ILE A 153 -8.97 8.45 9.73
C ILE A 153 -7.67 7.97 10.38
N ASN A 154 -6.84 7.20 9.64
CA ASN A 154 -5.59 6.65 10.18
C ASN A 154 -4.61 7.76 10.54
N GLY A 155 -4.46 8.80 9.71
CA GLY A 155 -3.60 9.94 10.02
C GLY A 155 -4.04 10.73 11.25
N ALA A 156 -5.33 10.96 11.42
CA ALA A 156 -5.87 11.63 12.61
C ALA A 156 -5.72 10.75 13.85
N MET A 157 -6.00 9.46 13.75
CA MET A 157 -5.85 8.50 14.83
C MET A 157 -4.39 8.36 15.26
N PHE A 158 -3.45 8.27 14.31
CA PHE A 158 -2.02 8.29 14.62
C PHE A 158 -1.64 9.45 15.56
N VAL A 159 -2.02 10.68 15.18
CA VAL A 159 -1.66 11.87 15.98
C VAL A 159 -2.31 11.84 17.35
N PHE A 160 -3.62 11.52 17.39
CA PHE A 160 -4.38 11.53 18.64
C PHE A 160 -3.94 10.44 19.59
N GLU A 161 -3.74 9.23 19.08
CA GLU A 161 -3.31 8.07 19.87
C GLU A 161 -1.86 8.19 20.33
N MET A 162 -0.97 8.75 19.51
CA MET A 162 0.40 9.06 19.91
C MET A 162 0.43 10.00 21.11
N ILE A 163 -0.35 11.09 21.07
CA ILE A 163 -0.43 12.05 22.19
C ILE A 163 -0.95 11.37 23.45
N VAL A 164 -2.05 10.60 23.33
CA VAL A 164 -2.64 9.91 24.48
C VAL A 164 -1.69 8.82 25.00
N GLY A 165 -1.00 8.09 24.14
CA GLY A 165 -0.01 7.08 24.50
C GLY A 165 1.17 7.65 25.29
N LEU A 166 1.67 8.82 24.90
CA LEU A 166 2.71 9.54 25.65
C LEU A 166 2.20 9.99 27.03
N VAL A 167 0.99 10.59 27.10
CA VAL A 167 0.37 11.04 28.35
C VAL A 167 0.01 9.88 29.27
N ALA A 168 -0.50 8.80 28.70
CA ALA A 168 -0.86 7.57 29.44
C ALA A 168 0.37 6.75 29.85
N GLN A 169 1.56 7.11 29.37
CA GLN A 169 2.77 6.29 29.53
C GLN A 169 2.56 4.83 29.08
N SER A 170 1.81 4.61 27.99
CA SER A 170 1.53 3.30 27.43
C SER A 170 2.39 3.05 26.18
N THR A 171 3.17 1.97 26.21
CA THR A 171 3.94 1.51 25.06
C THR A 171 3.06 0.84 24.01
N GLY A 172 1.97 0.21 24.45
CA GLY A 172 0.97 -0.39 23.58
C GLY A 172 0.32 0.66 22.68
N LEU A 173 -0.20 1.76 23.28
CA LEU A 173 -0.78 2.86 22.50
C LEU A 173 0.23 3.54 21.56
N ILE A 174 1.47 3.76 22.02
CA ILE A 174 2.51 4.33 21.16
C ILE A 174 2.78 3.42 19.96
N ALA A 175 2.90 2.13 20.17
CA ALA A 175 3.16 1.19 19.09
C ALA A 175 1.95 1.05 18.14
N ASP A 176 0.73 1.04 18.66
CA ASP A 176 -0.52 0.99 17.89
C ASP A 176 -0.67 2.26 17.01
N SER A 177 -0.36 3.45 17.56
CA SER A 177 -0.33 4.68 16.77
C SER A 177 0.64 4.62 15.58
N LEU A 178 1.78 3.93 15.72
CA LEU A 178 2.73 3.75 14.62
C LEU A 178 2.22 2.82 13.52
N ASP A 179 1.38 1.86 13.86
CA ASP A 179 0.68 1.02 12.89
C ASP A 179 -0.30 1.88 12.07
N MET A 180 -1.09 2.74 12.74
CA MET A 180 -1.94 3.73 12.07
C MET A 180 -1.14 4.65 11.13
N PHE A 181 0.08 5.06 11.53
CA PHE A 181 0.97 5.82 10.65
C PHE A 181 1.41 5.02 9.43
N ALA A 182 1.76 3.73 9.62
CA ALA A 182 2.16 2.85 8.52
C ALA A 182 1.06 2.78 7.45
N ASP A 183 -0.16 2.61 7.89
CA ASP A 183 -1.34 2.56 7.02
C ASP A 183 -1.61 3.86 6.31
N ALA A 184 -1.60 4.97 7.05
CA ALA A 184 -1.75 6.29 6.47
C ALA A 184 -0.67 6.55 5.41
N ALA A 185 0.58 6.13 5.66
CA ALA A 185 1.67 6.26 4.70
C ALA A 185 1.41 5.45 3.42
N VAL A 186 0.94 4.20 3.54
CA VAL A 186 0.61 3.34 2.39
C VAL A 186 -0.55 3.94 1.58
N TYR A 187 -1.64 4.36 2.23
CA TYR A 187 -2.77 5.02 1.55
C TYR A 187 -2.37 6.35 0.91
N GLY A 188 -1.54 7.15 1.59
CA GLY A 188 -1.00 8.39 1.07
C GLY A 188 -0.12 8.17 -0.16
N LEU A 189 0.73 7.14 -0.14
CA LEU A 189 1.56 6.75 -1.28
C LEU A 189 0.71 6.27 -2.46
N ALA A 190 -0.32 5.47 -2.23
CA ALA A 190 -1.24 5.03 -3.27
C ALA A 190 -1.91 6.22 -3.97
N LEU A 191 -2.40 7.19 -3.20
CA LEU A 191 -2.98 8.43 -3.73
C LEU A 191 -1.94 9.32 -4.44
N TYR A 192 -0.72 9.43 -3.89
CA TYR A 192 0.37 10.20 -4.49
C TYR A 192 0.87 9.58 -5.79
N ALA A 193 0.78 8.25 -5.91
CA ALA A 193 1.23 7.49 -7.07
C ALA A 193 0.43 7.81 -8.34
N VAL A 194 -0.83 8.23 -8.22
CA VAL A 194 -1.68 8.52 -9.36
C VAL A 194 -1.09 9.66 -10.19
N GLY A 195 -0.74 9.37 -11.46
CA GLY A 195 -0.23 10.34 -12.43
C GLY A 195 1.20 10.84 -12.20
N ARG A 196 2.01 10.19 -11.36
CA ARG A 196 3.41 10.57 -11.10
C ARG A 196 4.41 9.54 -11.62
N THR A 197 5.66 9.98 -11.82
CA THR A 197 6.74 9.10 -12.28
C THR A 197 7.15 8.10 -11.19
N ALA A 198 7.60 6.93 -11.62
CA ALA A 198 8.12 5.85 -10.80
C ALA A 198 9.17 6.28 -9.79
N ALA A 199 10.16 7.03 -10.25
CA ALA A 199 11.23 7.51 -9.39
C ALA A 199 10.73 8.39 -8.22
N LEU A 200 9.71 9.23 -8.45
CA LEU A 200 9.11 10.05 -7.38
C LEU A 200 8.29 9.19 -6.40
N LYS A 201 7.59 8.18 -6.91
CA LYS A 201 6.85 7.23 -6.07
C LYS A 201 7.79 6.46 -5.15
N LEU A 202 8.86 5.92 -5.72
CA LEU A 202 9.88 5.16 -4.97
C LEU A 202 10.56 6.04 -3.91
N LYS A 203 10.95 7.28 -4.28
CA LYS A 203 11.53 8.23 -3.33
C LYS A 203 10.58 8.52 -2.16
N ALA A 204 9.31 8.75 -2.44
CA ALA A 204 8.31 9.00 -1.39
C ALA A 204 8.10 7.77 -0.49
N ALA A 205 8.07 6.56 -1.08
CA ALA A 205 8.01 5.30 -0.33
C ALA A 205 9.21 5.13 0.61
N HIS A 206 10.43 5.37 0.11
CA HIS A 206 11.63 5.28 0.94
C HIS A 206 11.65 6.30 2.08
N ILE A 207 11.21 7.55 1.84
CA ILE A 207 11.10 8.56 2.90
C ILE A 207 10.12 8.09 3.99
N ALA A 208 8.94 7.59 3.60
CA ALA A 208 7.97 7.06 4.55
C ALA A 208 8.52 5.84 5.30
N GLY A 209 9.17 4.92 4.60
CA GLY A 209 9.80 3.74 5.22
C GLY A 209 10.89 4.10 6.22
N TRP A 210 11.78 5.04 5.92
CA TRP A 210 12.79 5.51 6.87
C TRP A 210 12.18 6.20 8.09
N LEU A 211 11.18 7.06 7.88
CA LEU A 211 10.47 7.70 8.99
C LEU A 211 9.84 6.64 9.91
N GLN A 212 9.19 5.64 9.33
CA GLN A 212 8.58 4.54 10.08
C GLN A 212 9.63 3.71 10.85
N VAL A 213 10.82 3.43 10.27
CA VAL A 213 11.92 2.77 11.00
C VAL A 213 12.34 3.60 12.21
N VAL A 214 12.56 4.90 12.05
CA VAL A 214 12.98 5.79 13.15
C VAL A 214 11.93 5.79 14.26
N LEU A 215 10.65 5.91 13.91
CA LEU A 215 9.56 5.90 14.88
C LEU A 215 9.44 4.55 15.59
N ALA A 216 9.49 3.44 14.86
CA ALA A 216 9.42 2.09 15.44
C ALA A 216 10.60 1.79 16.38
N LEU A 217 11.82 2.18 16.01
CA LEU A 217 12.99 2.06 16.89
C LEU A 217 12.85 2.96 18.13
N GLY A 218 12.28 4.17 17.97
CA GLY A 218 11.94 5.03 19.09
C GLY A 218 10.98 4.38 20.07
N ALA A 219 9.88 3.76 19.57
CA ALA A 219 8.92 3.04 20.41
C ALA A 219 9.56 1.84 21.10
N LEU A 220 10.34 1.02 20.39
CA LEU A 220 11.05 -0.11 21.00
C LEU A 220 12.09 0.34 22.04
N SER A 221 12.77 1.44 21.82
CA SER A 221 13.68 2.03 22.82
C SER A 221 12.92 2.49 24.07
N GLU A 222 11.72 3.03 23.90
CA GLU A 222 10.84 3.43 24.99
C GLU A 222 10.33 2.20 25.78
N VAL A 223 10.01 1.08 25.12
CA VAL A 223 9.72 -0.19 25.78
C VAL A 223 10.90 -0.62 26.66
N ILE A 224 12.12 -0.61 26.11
CA ILE A 224 13.33 -1.00 26.87
C ILE A 224 13.55 -0.04 28.04
N ARG A 225 13.46 1.28 27.81
CA ARG A 225 13.61 2.29 28.84
C ARG A 225 12.65 2.04 30.00
N ARG A 226 11.38 1.84 29.70
CA ARG A 226 10.35 1.58 30.72
C ARG A 226 10.53 0.26 31.42
N ALA A 227 11.00 -0.78 30.73
CA ALA A 227 11.32 -2.06 31.35
C ALA A 227 12.46 -1.95 32.37
N LEU A 228 13.46 -1.08 32.11
CA LEU A 228 14.62 -0.91 32.99
C LEU A 228 14.38 0.09 34.13
N PHE A 229 13.67 1.17 33.86
CA PHE A 229 13.49 2.28 34.82
C PHE A 229 12.09 2.34 35.43
N GLY A 230 11.21 1.43 35.02
CA GLY A 230 9.83 1.41 35.45
C GLY A 230 8.93 2.34 34.65
N SER A 231 7.63 2.08 34.69
CA SER A 231 6.56 2.92 34.16
C SER A 231 5.29 2.73 34.97
N GLU A 232 4.44 3.74 34.95
CA GLU A 232 3.11 3.70 35.58
C GLU A 232 2.05 3.94 34.50
N PRO A 233 1.73 2.94 33.65
CA PRO A 233 0.78 3.11 32.59
C PRO A 233 -0.62 3.41 33.14
N ARG A 234 -1.25 4.46 32.62
CA ARG A 234 -2.60 4.89 33.02
C ARG A 234 -3.64 4.04 32.31
N SER A 235 -3.99 2.92 32.91
CA SER A 235 -4.85 1.90 32.32
C SER A 235 -6.21 2.43 31.84
N MET A 236 -6.82 3.40 32.53
CA MET A 236 -8.09 4.00 32.11
C MET A 236 -7.94 4.75 30.78
N LEU A 237 -6.81 5.45 30.56
CA LEU A 237 -6.52 6.10 29.28
C LEU A 237 -6.22 5.08 28.19
N MET A 238 -5.49 4.01 28.53
CA MET A 238 -5.22 2.91 27.59
C MET A 238 -6.52 2.28 27.09
N MET A 239 -7.37 1.87 27.99
CA MET A 239 -8.65 1.24 27.64
C MET A 239 -9.58 2.20 26.91
N GLY A 240 -9.66 3.47 27.35
CA GLY A 240 -10.48 4.49 26.72
C GLY A 240 -10.03 4.81 25.29
N MET A 241 -8.73 5.01 25.09
CA MET A 241 -8.17 5.28 23.78
C MET A 241 -8.22 4.06 22.84
N GLY A 242 -7.87 2.87 23.37
CA GLY A 242 -8.00 1.62 22.64
C GLY A 242 -9.44 1.37 22.18
N LEU A 243 -10.45 1.75 22.99
CA LEU A 243 -11.86 1.68 22.58
C LEU A 243 -12.18 2.65 21.44
N VAL A 244 -11.65 3.88 21.48
CA VAL A 244 -11.82 4.86 20.40
C VAL A 244 -11.17 4.35 19.12
N ALA A 245 -9.95 3.82 19.20
CA ALA A 245 -9.24 3.23 18.08
C ALA A 245 -10.00 2.00 17.51
N LEU A 246 -10.51 1.14 18.38
CA LEU A 246 -11.34 0.00 18.00
C LEU A 246 -12.60 0.44 17.24
N VAL A 247 -13.31 1.47 17.71
CA VAL A 247 -14.50 2.02 17.02
C VAL A 247 -14.12 2.61 15.67
N ALA A 248 -12.99 3.33 15.58
CA ALA A 248 -12.50 3.88 14.32
C ALA A 248 -12.20 2.76 13.31
N ASN A 249 -11.47 1.72 13.71
CA ASN A 249 -11.10 0.59 12.87
C ASN A 249 -12.30 -0.28 12.47
N VAL A 250 -13.22 -0.54 13.38
CA VAL A 250 -14.50 -1.20 13.05
C VAL A 250 -15.30 -0.36 12.05
N SER A 251 -15.29 0.97 12.17
CA SER A 251 -15.95 1.85 11.20
C SER A 251 -15.29 1.77 9.83
N CYS A 252 -13.96 1.76 9.76
CA CYS A 252 -13.21 1.51 8.52
C CYS A 252 -13.57 0.15 7.93
N LEU A 253 -13.60 -0.90 8.75
CA LEU A 253 -13.97 -2.25 8.37
C LEU A 253 -15.37 -2.32 7.75
N VAL A 254 -16.37 -1.66 8.37
CA VAL A 254 -17.75 -1.61 7.87
C VAL A 254 -17.84 -0.83 6.55
N LEU A 255 -17.10 0.26 6.42
CA LEU A 255 -17.04 1.06 5.18
C LEU A 255 -16.47 0.24 4.02
N ILE A 256 -15.44 -0.56 4.30
CA ILE A 256 -14.80 -1.45 3.33
C ILE A 256 -15.69 -2.64 3.00
N ALA A 257 -16.31 -3.25 4.02
CA ALA A 257 -17.19 -4.41 3.85
C ALA A 257 -18.36 -4.16 2.89
N LYS A 258 -18.91 -2.93 2.88
CA LYS A 258 -19.96 -2.53 1.94
C LYS A 258 -19.53 -2.50 0.46
N LYS A 259 -18.21 -2.51 0.22
CA LYS A 259 -17.60 -2.48 -1.13
C LYS A 259 -16.75 -3.71 -1.42
N ARG A 260 -16.80 -4.72 -0.54
CA ARG A 260 -15.98 -5.94 -0.60
C ARG A 260 -16.04 -6.66 -1.94
N ASP A 261 -17.20 -6.65 -2.59
CA ASP A 261 -17.45 -7.36 -3.85
C ASP A 261 -16.92 -6.62 -5.09
N ARG A 262 -16.32 -5.43 -4.91
CA ARG A 262 -15.79 -4.60 -6.01
C ARG A 262 -14.34 -4.91 -6.41
N GLY A 263 -13.69 -5.87 -5.78
CA GLY A 263 -12.35 -6.31 -6.16
C GLY A 263 -11.53 -6.88 -5.00
N ALA A 264 -10.47 -7.59 -5.34
CA ALA A 264 -9.61 -8.27 -4.39
C ALA A 264 -8.95 -7.29 -3.38
N HIS A 265 -8.64 -6.06 -3.82
CA HIS A 265 -8.09 -5.00 -2.96
C HIS A 265 -9.05 -4.58 -1.82
N MET A 266 -10.36 -4.61 -2.07
CA MET A 266 -11.35 -4.29 -1.03
C MET A 266 -11.52 -5.43 -0.02
N THR A 267 -11.41 -6.69 -0.49
CA THR A 267 -11.35 -7.86 0.41
C THR A 267 -10.11 -7.82 1.29
N ALA A 268 -9.03 -7.35 0.73
CA ALA A 268 -7.75 -7.15 1.39
C ALA A 268 -7.81 -6.11 2.51
N SER A 269 -8.32 -4.93 2.21
CA SER A 269 -8.54 -3.88 3.22
C SER A 269 -9.44 -4.35 4.37
N TYR A 270 -10.38 -5.26 4.09
CA TYR A 270 -11.25 -5.86 5.12
C TYR A 270 -10.45 -6.70 6.13
N ILE A 271 -9.55 -7.57 5.64
CA ILE A 271 -8.74 -8.44 6.52
C ILE A 271 -7.78 -7.60 7.37
N PHE A 272 -7.27 -6.52 6.81
CA PHE A 272 -6.34 -5.62 7.50
C PHE A 272 -7.03 -4.87 8.65
N SER A 273 -8.14 -4.19 8.38
CA SER A 273 -8.92 -3.58 9.46
C SER A 273 -9.36 -4.59 10.52
N ALA A 274 -9.45 -5.90 10.18
CA ALA A 274 -9.69 -6.94 11.16
C ALA A 274 -8.45 -7.19 12.05
N ASN A 275 -7.22 -7.10 11.52
CA ASN A 275 -5.99 -7.21 12.30
C ASN A 275 -5.82 -6.01 13.24
N ASP A 276 -6.15 -4.79 12.79
CA ASP A 276 -6.12 -3.60 13.64
C ASP A 276 -7.13 -3.71 14.79
N VAL A 277 -8.31 -4.25 14.51
CA VAL A 277 -9.29 -4.57 15.57
C VAL A 277 -8.71 -5.52 16.60
N ILE A 278 -7.92 -6.52 16.20
CA ILE A 278 -7.24 -7.45 17.10
C ILE A 278 -6.14 -6.74 17.90
N ALA A 279 -5.33 -5.87 17.26
CA ALA A 279 -4.29 -5.09 17.93
C ALA A 279 -4.90 -4.16 18.99
N ASN A 280 -5.95 -3.41 18.64
CA ASN A 280 -6.68 -2.54 19.57
C ASN A 280 -7.30 -3.33 20.74
N ALA A 281 -7.90 -4.50 20.46
CA ALA A 281 -8.38 -5.40 21.52
C ALA A 281 -7.23 -5.86 22.43
N GLY A 282 -6.05 -6.09 21.87
CA GLY A 282 -4.82 -6.39 22.60
C GLY A 282 -4.40 -5.27 23.55
N VAL A 283 -4.45 -4.01 23.10
CA VAL A 283 -4.15 -2.82 23.94
C VAL A 283 -5.17 -2.68 25.07
N ILE A 284 -6.46 -2.86 24.78
CA ILE A 284 -7.52 -2.85 25.82
C ILE A 284 -7.29 -3.95 26.85
N ALA A 285 -7.01 -5.18 26.39
CA ALA A 285 -6.73 -6.32 27.26
C ALA A 285 -5.47 -6.08 28.10
N ALA A 286 -4.41 -5.50 27.52
CA ALA A 286 -3.21 -5.13 28.24
C ALA A 286 -3.52 -4.10 29.33
N GLY A 287 -4.36 -3.08 29.03
CA GLY A 287 -4.81 -2.09 30.01
C GLY A 287 -5.56 -2.74 31.19
N ALA A 288 -6.46 -3.69 30.91
CA ALA A 288 -7.18 -4.44 31.94
C ALA A 288 -6.24 -5.32 32.78
N LEU A 289 -5.27 -5.98 32.13
CA LEU A 289 -4.27 -6.80 32.82
C LEU A 289 -3.32 -5.93 33.67
N VAL A 290 -2.96 -4.74 33.25
CA VAL A 290 -2.18 -3.78 34.06
C VAL A 290 -2.92 -3.46 35.36
N VAL A 291 -4.25 -3.20 35.30
CA VAL A 291 -5.07 -3.01 36.54
C VAL A 291 -5.08 -4.24 37.41
N TRP A 292 -5.31 -5.40 36.81
CA TRP A 292 -5.46 -6.65 37.57
C TRP A 292 -4.16 -7.12 38.21
N THR A 293 -3.03 -7.03 37.46
CA THR A 293 -1.73 -7.49 37.95
C THR A 293 -0.95 -6.44 38.74
N ASN A 294 -1.42 -5.20 38.70
CA ASN A 294 -0.70 -4.01 39.18
C ASN A 294 0.75 -3.94 38.65
N SER A 295 0.93 -4.29 37.37
CA SER A 295 2.22 -4.45 36.72
C SER A 295 2.21 -3.81 35.32
N PRO A 296 3.30 -3.12 34.89
CA PRO A 296 3.39 -2.55 33.55
C PRO A 296 3.71 -3.58 32.44
N TYR A 297 4.09 -4.81 32.80
CA TYR A 297 4.55 -5.81 31.83
C TYR A 297 3.55 -6.12 30.71
N PRO A 298 2.22 -6.23 30.93
CA PRO A 298 1.28 -6.46 29.84
C PRO A 298 1.33 -5.36 28.75
N ASP A 299 1.46 -4.09 29.14
CA ASP A 299 1.61 -2.97 28.22
C ASP A 299 2.95 -3.03 27.45
N LEU A 300 4.05 -3.37 28.15
CA LEU A 300 5.36 -3.52 27.52
C LEU A 300 5.38 -4.64 26.48
N VAL A 301 4.75 -5.77 26.78
CA VAL A 301 4.70 -6.93 25.86
C VAL A 301 3.91 -6.59 24.62
N ILE A 302 2.72 -6.01 24.76
CA ILE A 302 1.90 -5.68 23.58
C ILE A 302 2.58 -4.58 22.75
N GLY A 303 3.17 -3.55 23.38
CA GLY A 303 3.92 -2.51 22.72
C GLY A 303 5.13 -3.05 21.95
N ALA A 304 5.87 -4.01 22.53
CA ALA A 304 6.98 -4.66 21.85
C ALA A 304 6.51 -5.47 20.61
N LEU A 305 5.44 -6.24 20.74
CA LEU A 305 4.89 -7.05 19.65
C LEU A 305 4.44 -6.17 18.49
N ILE A 306 3.65 -5.14 18.75
CA ILE A 306 3.18 -4.21 17.70
C ILE A 306 4.38 -3.48 17.08
N GLY A 307 5.31 -2.94 17.89
CA GLY A 307 6.51 -2.24 17.39
C GLY A 307 7.39 -3.10 16.48
N LEU A 308 7.52 -4.41 16.75
CA LEU A 308 8.24 -5.34 15.87
C LEU A 308 7.50 -5.58 14.55
N VAL A 309 6.17 -5.68 14.58
CA VAL A 309 5.35 -5.80 13.36
C VAL A 309 5.55 -4.57 12.48
N VAL A 310 5.42 -3.37 13.04
CA VAL A 310 5.62 -2.10 12.33
C VAL A 310 7.03 -1.99 11.74
N LEU A 311 8.07 -2.38 12.51
CA LEU A 311 9.45 -2.37 12.02
C LEU A 311 9.67 -3.32 10.84
N ASN A 312 9.03 -4.48 10.87
CA ASN A 312 9.10 -5.42 9.76
C ASN A 312 8.41 -4.88 8.50
N GLY A 313 7.26 -4.22 8.65
CA GLY A 313 6.59 -3.50 7.56
C GLY A 313 7.48 -2.43 6.92
N ALA A 314 8.11 -1.59 7.75
CA ALA A 314 9.03 -0.55 7.28
C ALA A 314 10.21 -1.13 6.46
N ARG A 315 10.79 -2.25 6.91
CA ARG A 315 11.87 -2.93 6.17
C ARG A 315 11.42 -3.41 4.79
N ARG A 316 10.18 -3.87 4.65
CA ARG A 316 9.61 -4.27 3.35
C ARG A 316 9.50 -3.07 2.41
N ILE A 317 9.00 -1.92 2.90
CA ILE A 317 8.92 -0.68 2.10
C ILE A 317 10.30 -0.24 1.61
N LEU A 318 11.33 -0.31 2.44
CA LEU A 318 12.69 0.09 2.07
C LEU A 318 13.39 -0.86 1.07
N ARG A 319 12.85 -2.06 0.85
CA ARG A 319 13.33 -3.01 -0.16
C ARG A 319 12.70 -2.83 -1.54
N LEU A 320 11.79 -1.88 -1.70
CA LEU A 320 11.27 -1.49 -3.01
C LEU A 320 12.41 -0.90 -3.87
N ASN A 321 12.52 -1.33 -5.14
CA ASN A 321 13.53 -0.90 -6.12
C ASN A 321 12.87 -0.17 -7.28
#